data_a76e40b1b2c9c941382c010922f7ddef
#
_entry.id   a76e40b1b2c9c941382c010922f7ddef
#
_cell.length_a   1.000
_cell.length_b   1.000
_cell.length_c   1.000
_cell.angle_alpha   90.00
_cell.angle_beta   90.00
_cell.angle_gamma   90.00
#
_symmetry.space_group_name_H-M   'P 1'
#
loop_
_entity.id
_entity.type
_entity.pdbx_description
1 polymer ?
#
loop_
_entity_poly.entity_id
_entity_poly.type
_entity_poly.pdbx_seq_one_letter_code
_entity_poly.pdbx_strand_id
1 'polypeptide(L)'
;MSRSINRYPRVLGLLGLLVFLVSCQPRVATSFWKIGTPADSTRAGYAVLHEGKKVRHCYPITEWVADPTEDTYHQLHHHGVAVESELMAYRIYFDKKQTIDPYCKRTPQLELAQSYWYPNDSLLALGYGDDILRVSGTVGVGSVKYWNGKKHVHIEPVAERSERIVRQSRNSATIEVAVKGWQVPTTKRQPLHGPTTNGVDMSVRYTMQAGHRDMRCDVTLSVPVEGLCTGVQSIPAKGPEPTANSQWLSEQLPNGTLLASWGTDWPVNDSAKYAKETVGLAVFIPKPYAGALVHDKSNNLCLLKSKVESQKSKAHFYLTCVGATKETHPCATTAEEWFAYLRRWAKGLR
;
A
#
# COMPACT_ATOMS: atom_id res chain seq x y z
N MET A 1 1.53 -76.18 8.18
CA MET A 1 1.69 -75.23 7.05
C MET A 1 0.60 -74.17 7.15
N SER A 2 0.92 -73.01 7.69
CA SER A 2 -0.02 -71.87 7.78
C SER A 2 0.65 -70.66 7.19
N ARG A 3 0.08 -70.05 6.15
CA ARG A 3 0.55 -68.87 5.49
C ARG A 3 -0.05 -67.62 6.19
N SER A 4 0.80 -66.78 6.78
CA SER A 4 0.40 -65.49 7.29
C SER A 4 0.27 -64.48 6.10
N ILE A 5 -0.87 -63.85 6.04
CA ILE A 5 -1.14 -62.75 5.07
C ILE A 5 -0.84 -61.46 5.82
N ASN A 6 0.21 -60.75 5.33
CA ASN A 6 0.54 -59.40 5.80
C ASN A 6 -0.47 -58.39 5.18
N ARG A 7 -1.23 -57.74 6.02
CA ARG A 7 -2.09 -56.60 5.65
C ARG A 7 -1.36 -55.30 5.97
N TYR A 8 -0.91 -54.60 4.95
CA TYR A 8 -0.64 -53.15 5.06
C TYR A 8 -1.85 -52.40 4.52
N PRO A 9 -2.48 -51.54 5.35
CA PRO A 9 -3.32 -50.51 4.81
C PRO A 9 -3.15 -49.15 5.50
N ARG A 10 -3.33 -48.13 4.73
CA ARG A 10 -3.81 -46.80 5.14
C ARG A 10 -2.81 -45.76 5.67
N VAL A 11 -1.70 -45.55 5.00
CA VAL A 11 -0.89 -44.32 5.19
C VAL A 11 -1.16 -43.30 4.08
N LEU A 12 -1.67 -43.70 2.90
CA LEU A 12 -1.92 -42.77 1.78
C LEU A 12 -3.06 -41.74 2.00
N GLY A 13 -4.02 -42.05 2.89
CA GLY A 13 -5.17 -41.14 3.11
C GLY A 13 -4.84 -39.89 3.91
N LEU A 14 -3.89 -39.97 4.85
CA LEU A 14 -3.54 -38.82 5.71
C LEU A 14 -2.65 -37.79 4.98
N LEU A 15 -1.73 -38.24 4.11
CA LEU A 15 -0.89 -37.33 3.32
C LEU A 15 -1.71 -36.52 2.31
N GLY A 16 -2.73 -37.15 1.70
CA GLY A 16 -3.62 -36.46 0.77
C GLY A 16 -4.46 -35.38 1.42
N LEU A 17 -4.92 -35.60 2.68
CA LEU A 17 -5.72 -34.62 3.42
C LEU A 17 -4.87 -33.44 3.89
N LEU A 18 -3.61 -33.65 4.31
CA LEU A 18 -2.68 -32.57 4.70
C LEU A 18 -2.30 -31.69 3.50
N VAL A 19 -2.08 -32.29 2.32
CA VAL A 19 -1.78 -31.51 1.08
C VAL A 19 -2.98 -30.69 0.65
N PHE A 20 -4.22 -31.20 0.82
CA PHE A 20 -5.44 -30.43 0.49
C PHE A 20 -5.68 -29.28 1.47
N LEU A 21 -5.38 -29.43 2.77
CA LEU A 21 -5.51 -28.35 3.76
C LEU A 21 -4.47 -27.23 3.53
N VAL A 22 -3.23 -27.56 3.20
CA VAL A 22 -2.20 -26.58 2.86
C VAL A 22 -2.55 -25.81 1.58
N SER A 23 -3.23 -26.45 0.61
CA SER A 23 -3.67 -25.80 -0.64
C SER A 23 -4.81 -24.79 -0.45
N CYS A 24 -5.51 -24.78 0.70
CA CYS A 24 -6.65 -23.90 0.97
C CYS A 24 -6.28 -22.63 1.75
N GLN A 25 -5.03 -22.44 2.16
CA GLN A 25 -4.63 -21.24 2.89
C GLN A 25 -4.74 -19.99 2.02
N PRO A 26 -5.20 -18.84 2.56
CA PRO A 26 -5.19 -17.58 1.84
C PRO A 26 -3.75 -17.18 1.53
N ARG A 27 -3.53 -16.57 0.37
CA ARG A 27 -2.23 -16.04 -0.07
C ARG A 27 -2.25 -14.51 -0.16
N VAL A 28 -3.40 -13.91 0.11
CA VAL A 28 -3.60 -12.45 0.23
C VAL A 28 -4.49 -12.23 1.44
N ALA A 29 -4.18 -11.22 2.24
CA ALA A 29 -5.00 -10.83 3.38
C ALA A 29 -5.20 -9.32 3.45
N THR A 30 -6.23 -8.93 4.18
CA THR A 30 -6.45 -7.56 4.62
C THR A 30 -6.35 -7.50 6.14
N SER A 31 -5.86 -6.38 6.64
CA SER A 31 -5.88 -6.07 8.08
C SER A 31 -6.55 -4.71 8.26
N PHE A 32 -7.73 -4.71 8.89
CA PHE A 32 -8.44 -3.49 9.24
C PHE A 32 -9.06 -3.68 10.63
N TRP A 33 -8.37 -3.19 11.65
CA TRP A 33 -8.68 -3.47 13.03
C TRP A 33 -8.70 -2.19 13.83
N LYS A 34 -9.74 -2.01 14.66
CA LYS A 34 -9.85 -0.90 15.60
C LYS A 34 -9.22 -1.28 16.93
N ILE A 35 -8.47 -0.34 17.51
CA ILE A 35 -7.87 -0.48 18.84
C ILE A 35 -8.97 -0.25 19.88
N GLY A 36 -9.05 -1.13 20.87
CA GLY A 36 -10.03 -1.09 21.95
C GLY A 36 -10.81 -2.38 22.07
N THR A 37 -11.85 -2.34 22.91
CA THR A 37 -12.79 -3.43 23.12
C THR A 37 -14.09 -3.10 22.40
N PRO A 38 -14.68 -4.01 21.60
CA PRO A 38 -15.97 -3.75 20.97
C PRO A 38 -17.05 -3.57 22.04
N ALA A 39 -18.00 -2.68 21.79
CA ALA A 39 -19.13 -2.45 22.68
C ALA A 39 -20.00 -3.73 22.88
N ASP A 40 -19.99 -4.60 21.87
CA ASP A 40 -20.60 -5.94 21.92
C ASP A 40 -19.48 -6.99 22.09
N SER A 41 -19.32 -7.49 23.29
CA SER A 41 -18.32 -8.52 23.65
C SER A 41 -18.57 -9.89 23.01
N THR A 42 -19.70 -10.08 22.32
CA THR A 42 -20.05 -11.34 21.61
C THR A 42 -19.41 -11.44 20.21
N ARG A 43 -18.79 -10.37 19.70
CA ARG A 43 -18.12 -10.40 18.40
C ARG A 43 -16.86 -11.26 18.47
N ALA A 44 -16.85 -12.36 17.71
CA ALA A 44 -15.68 -13.17 17.46
C ALA A 44 -14.58 -12.34 16.73
N GLY A 45 -13.31 -12.62 17.03
CA GLY A 45 -12.19 -11.97 16.32
C GLY A 45 -11.45 -10.92 17.13
N TYR A 46 -11.40 -11.09 18.42
CA TYR A 46 -10.61 -10.26 19.32
C TYR A 46 -9.14 -10.69 19.31
N ALA A 47 -8.24 -9.78 19.07
CA ALA A 47 -6.81 -10.05 19.14
C ALA A 47 -6.13 -9.26 20.26
N VAL A 48 -5.15 -9.90 20.89
CA VAL A 48 -4.24 -9.27 21.84
C VAL A 48 -2.88 -9.14 21.15
N LEU A 49 -2.48 -7.94 20.84
CA LEU A 49 -1.23 -7.63 20.15
C LEU A 49 -0.26 -6.93 21.10
N HIS A 50 1.03 -7.16 20.90
CA HIS A 50 2.07 -6.61 21.75
C HIS A 50 2.84 -5.49 21.04
N GLU A 51 2.85 -4.31 21.62
CA GLU A 51 3.73 -3.19 21.26
C GLU A 51 4.83 -3.09 22.34
N GLY A 52 5.95 -3.75 22.12
CA GLY A 52 6.97 -3.91 23.16
C GLY A 52 6.37 -4.61 24.40
N LYS A 53 6.38 -3.93 25.56
CA LYS A 53 5.76 -4.42 26.81
C LYS A 53 4.27 -4.06 26.94
N LYS A 54 3.73 -3.23 26.05
CA LYS A 54 2.33 -2.81 26.10
C LYS A 54 1.46 -3.84 25.41
N VAL A 55 0.30 -4.12 26.00
CA VAL A 55 -0.73 -4.98 25.44
C VAL A 55 -1.78 -4.11 24.78
N ARG A 56 -2.12 -4.42 23.56
CA ARG A 56 -3.16 -3.75 22.77
C ARG A 56 -4.27 -4.73 22.44
N HIS A 57 -5.48 -4.33 22.75
CA HIS A 57 -6.67 -5.06 22.36
C HIS A 57 -7.17 -4.48 21.04
N CYS A 58 -7.44 -5.32 20.07
CA CYS A 58 -7.91 -4.93 18.75
C CYS A 58 -9.05 -5.84 18.30
N TYR A 59 -9.95 -5.32 17.50
CA TYR A 59 -11.02 -6.10 16.89
C TYR A 59 -11.18 -5.74 15.41
N PRO A 60 -11.53 -6.73 14.56
CA PRO A 60 -11.66 -6.50 13.13
C PRO A 60 -12.88 -5.64 12.83
N ILE A 61 -12.70 -4.75 11.87
CA ILE A 61 -13.76 -3.99 11.23
C ILE A 61 -13.66 -4.16 9.72
N THR A 62 -14.73 -3.89 9.00
CA THR A 62 -14.74 -3.94 7.53
C THR A 62 -14.88 -2.57 6.89
N GLU A 63 -15.33 -1.59 7.65
CA GLU A 63 -15.52 -0.22 7.20
C GLU A 63 -15.45 0.74 8.39
N TRP A 64 -14.90 1.91 8.16
CA TRP A 64 -15.01 3.07 9.04
C TRP A 64 -15.21 4.33 8.23
N VAL A 65 -16.24 5.08 8.59
CA VAL A 65 -16.51 6.44 8.10
C VAL A 65 -16.23 7.39 9.24
N ALA A 66 -15.36 8.35 9.03
CA ALA A 66 -14.89 9.27 10.04
C ALA A 66 -15.09 10.73 9.63
N ASP A 67 -15.38 11.57 10.61
CA ASP A 67 -15.24 13.01 10.48
C ASP A 67 -13.76 13.38 10.32
N PRO A 68 -13.38 14.38 9.49
CA PRO A 68 -12.00 14.79 9.31
C PRO A 68 -11.26 15.23 10.58
N THR A 69 -11.99 15.57 11.64
CA THR A 69 -11.43 15.97 12.95
C THR A 69 -11.09 14.78 13.84
N GLU A 70 -11.58 13.58 13.52
CA GLU A 70 -11.28 12.36 14.29
C GLU A 70 -9.81 11.94 14.13
N ASP A 71 -9.19 11.56 15.24
CA ASP A 71 -7.85 10.95 15.25
C ASP A 71 -7.92 9.46 14.90
N THR A 72 -8.27 9.16 13.67
CA THR A 72 -8.39 7.78 13.17
C THR A 72 -7.05 7.06 13.12
N TYR A 73 -5.97 7.79 12.83
CA TYR A 73 -4.61 7.26 12.71
C TYR A 73 -4.13 6.52 13.96
N HIS A 74 -4.41 7.06 15.16
CA HIS A 74 -4.00 6.44 16.43
C HIS A 74 -5.03 5.43 16.97
N GLN A 75 -6.21 5.34 16.36
CA GLN A 75 -7.26 4.40 16.75
C GLN A 75 -7.24 3.11 15.93
N LEU A 76 -6.36 3.02 14.93
CA LEU A 76 -6.29 1.87 14.04
C LEU A 76 -4.97 1.11 14.18
N HIS A 77 -5.09 -0.19 14.17
CA HIS A 77 -4.00 -1.12 13.90
C HIS A 77 -3.41 -0.78 12.51
N HIS A 78 -2.10 -0.71 12.39
CA HIS A 78 -1.40 -0.26 11.17
C HIS A 78 -1.75 1.15 10.69
N HIS A 79 -2.37 2.00 11.53
CA HIS A 79 -2.75 3.37 11.21
C HIS A 79 -3.79 3.52 10.08
N GLY A 80 -4.43 2.47 9.67
CA GLY A 80 -5.41 2.42 8.59
C GLY A 80 -5.64 1.01 8.08
N VAL A 81 -6.35 0.90 6.96
CA VAL A 81 -6.53 -0.37 6.29
C VAL A 81 -5.22 -0.81 5.63
N ALA A 82 -4.89 -2.09 5.77
CA ALA A 82 -3.71 -2.68 5.17
C ALA A 82 -4.07 -3.90 4.32
N VAL A 83 -3.26 -4.17 3.30
CA VAL A 83 -3.39 -5.32 2.42
C VAL A 83 -2.03 -5.94 2.18
N GLU A 84 -1.97 -7.25 2.14
CA GLU A 84 -0.73 -7.99 1.93
C GLU A 84 -0.92 -9.20 1.01
N SER A 85 0.11 -9.49 0.22
CA SER A 85 0.39 -10.81 -0.31
C SER A 85 1.48 -11.47 0.51
N GLU A 86 1.85 -12.69 0.16
CA GLU A 86 3.02 -13.34 0.74
C GLU A 86 4.35 -12.62 0.42
N LEU A 87 4.38 -11.69 -0.55
CA LEU A 87 5.61 -11.02 -1.01
C LEU A 87 5.77 -9.59 -0.53
N MET A 88 4.68 -8.87 -0.26
CA MET A 88 4.71 -7.46 0.12
C MET A 88 3.43 -7.07 0.85
N ALA A 89 3.51 -6.05 1.69
CA ALA A 89 2.35 -5.44 2.32
C ALA A 89 2.36 -3.92 2.16
N TYR A 90 1.16 -3.34 2.16
CA TYR A 90 0.95 -1.90 2.09
C TYR A 90 -0.07 -1.47 3.13
N ARG A 91 0.30 -0.46 3.91
CA ARG A 91 -0.57 0.22 4.87
C ARG A 91 -1.03 1.52 4.26
N ILE A 92 -2.32 1.81 4.32
CA ILE A 92 -2.87 3.09 3.85
C ILE A 92 -3.27 3.89 5.09
N TYR A 93 -2.62 5.01 5.33
CA TYR A 93 -2.87 5.81 6.53
C TYR A 93 -4.23 6.49 6.48
N PHE A 94 -5.06 6.23 7.46
CA PHE A 94 -6.37 6.84 7.61
C PHE A 94 -6.28 8.20 8.30
N ASP A 95 -5.61 9.11 7.65
CA ASP A 95 -5.49 10.51 8.05
C ASP A 95 -5.55 11.43 6.81
N LYS A 96 -5.35 12.72 7.01
CA LYS A 96 -5.29 13.69 5.91
C LYS A 96 -4.21 13.36 4.86
N LYS A 97 -3.17 12.66 5.24
CA LYS A 97 -2.10 12.30 4.31
C LYS A 97 -2.52 11.18 3.36
N GLN A 98 -3.29 10.20 3.82
CA GLN A 98 -3.64 9.01 3.04
C GLN A 98 -2.41 8.44 2.31
N THR A 99 -1.26 8.42 3.01
CA THR A 99 0.00 7.99 2.42
C THR A 99 0.09 6.47 2.43
N ILE A 100 0.58 5.91 1.33
CA ILE A 100 0.86 4.49 1.21
C ILE A 100 2.25 4.22 1.75
N ASP A 101 2.31 3.31 2.71
CA ASP A 101 3.51 2.92 3.42
C ASP A 101 3.79 1.44 3.19
N PRO A 102 4.89 1.08 2.48
CA PRO A 102 5.24 -0.30 2.20
C PRO A 102 5.81 -0.98 3.43
N TYR A 103 5.41 -2.22 3.61
CA TYR A 103 5.88 -3.12 4.66
C TYR A 103 6.44 -4.38 4.00
N CYS A 104 7.73 -4.60 4.17
CA CYS A 104 8.46 -5.65 3.48
C CYS A 104 8.30 -7.00 4.19
N LYS A 105 8.45 -8.07 3.44
CA LYS A 105 8.50 -9.46 3.93
C LYS A 105 9.94 -9.93 3.98
N ARG A 106 10.38 -10.49 5.09
CA ARG A 106 11.68 -11.18 5.15
C ARG A 106 11.61 -12.51 4.39
N THR A 107 10.54 -13.26 4.64
CA THR A 107 10.21 -14.52 3.96
C THR A 107 8.77 -14.47 3.43
N PRO A 108 8.41 -15.24 2.39
CA PRO A 108 7.05 -15.26 1.86
C PRO A 108 6.04 -15.78 2.87
N GLN A 109 5.26 -14.89 3.48
CA GLN A 109 4.19 -15.23 4.44
C GLN A 109 3.21 -14.07 4.65
N LEU A 110 2.05 -14.32 5.26
CA LEU A 110 1.12 -13.29 5.70
C LEU A 110 1.45 -12.93 7.16
N GLU A 111 1.54 -11.64 7.49
CA GLU A 111 2.13 -11.16 8.74
C GLU A 111 1.32 -10.09 9.47
N LEU A 112 0.58 -9.25 8.73
CA LEU A 112 0.03 -8.02 9.29
C LEU A 112 -0.96 -8.24 10.44
N ALA A 113 -1.65 -9.37 10.46
CA ALA A 113 -2.59 -9.68 11.53
C ALA A 113 -1.92 -10.01 12.89
N GLN A 114 -0.63 -10.35 12.90
CA GLN A 114 0.10 -10.75 14.10
C GLN A 114 0.96 -9.64 14.72
N SER A 115 1.35 -8.64 13.94
CA SER A 115 2.10 -7.48 14.45
C SER A 115 1.13 -6.36 14.83
N TYR A 116 1.52 -5.50 15.78
CA TYR A 116 0.76 -4.28 16.08
C TYR A 116 1.06 -3.21 15.01
N TRP A 117 1.81 -2.19 15.29
CA TRP A 117 2.33 -1.25 14.28
C TRP A 117 3.65 -1.71 13.70
N TYR A 118 4.44 -2.40 14.52
CA TYR A 118 5.72 -3.01 14.19
C TYR A 118 5.80 -4.41 14.81
N PRO A 119 6.55 -5.33 14.21
CA PRO A 119 6.81 -6.62 14.84
C PRO A 119 7.63 -6.45 16.11
N ASN A 120 7.37 -7.28 17.10
CA ASN A 120 8.24 -7.39 18.28
C ASN A 120 9.40 -8.34 17.99
N ASP A 121 10.36 -8.44 18.93
CA ASP A 121 11.56 -9.26 18.77
C ASP A 121 11.24 -10.74 18.50
N SER A 122 10.16 -11.26 19.08
CA SER A 122 9.72 -12.65 18.85
C SER A 122 9.25 -12.86 17.41
N LEU A 123 8.49 -11.94 16.84
CA LEU A 123 8.05 -12.00 15.45
C LEU A 123 9.24 -11.83 14.49
N LEU A 124 10.18 -10.91 14.79
CA LEU A 124 11.41 -10.75 14.01
C LEU A 124 12.26 -12.03 14.02
N ALA A 125 12.35 -12.72 15.17
CA ALA A 125 13.04 -13.99 15.29
C ALA A 125 12.36 -15.13 14.49
N LEU A 126 11.05 -15.04 14.26
CA LEU A 126 10.27 -15.94 13.40
C LEU A 126 10.38 -15.60 11.91
N GLY A 127 11.20 -14.61 11.55
CA GLY A 127 11.42 -14.23 10.14
C GLY A 127 10.36 -13.30 9.59
N TYR A 128 9.64 -12.57 10.43
CA TYR A 128 8.73 -11.52 10.00
C TYR A 128 9.50 -10.35 9.38
N GLY A 129 8.87 -9.69 8.43
CA GLY A 129 9.37 -8.44 7.85
C GLY A 129 9.17 -7.25 8.77
N ASP A 130 9.34 -6.04 8.22
CA ASP A 130 9.20 -4.81 8.98
C ASP A 130 8.90 -3.63 8.05
N ASP A 131 8.62 -2.47 8.65
CA ASP A 131 8.61 -1.18 7.98
C ASP A 131 9.95 -0.90 7.29
N ILE A 132 9.91 -0.42 6.07
CA ILE A 132 11.11 -0.14 5.27
C ILE A 132 11.23 1.31 4.80
N LEU A 133 10.19 2.13 5.04
CA LEU A 133 10.13 3.46 4.44
C LEU A 133 9.57 4.52 5.39
N ARG A 134 10.36 5.53 5.68
CA ARG A 134 9.86 6.71 6.38
C ARG A 134 9.11 7.63 5.42
N VAL A 135 7.78 7.53 5.38
CA VAL A 135 6.94 8.28 4.43
C VAL A 135 6.68 9.74 4.84
N SER A 136 6.58 10.03 6.15
CA SER A 136 6.37 11.41 6.66
C SER A 136 5.22 12.14 5.91
N GLY A 137 5.50 13.32 5.33
CA GLY A 137 4.54 14.11 4.55
C GLY A 137 4.69 13.98 3.03
N THR A 138 5.39 12.95 2.55
CA THR A 138 5.63 12.68 1.13
C THR A 138 4.46 11.92 0.48
N VAL A 139 4.64 11.48 -0.76
CA VAL A 139 3.69 10.57 -1.44
C VAL A 139 3.95 9.10 -1.11
N GLY A 140 5.01 8.77 -0.34
CA GLY A 140 5.42 7.38 -0.16
C GLY A 140 5.62 6.70 -1.51
N VAL A 141 4.84 5.64 -1.76
CA VAL A 141 4.76 4.99 -3.06
C VAL A 141 3.32 5.01 -3.58
N GLY A 142 3.03 5.80 -4.61
CA GLY A 142 1.75 5.77 -5.30
C GLY A 142 0.57 6.45 -4.59
N SER A 143 0.77 7.18 -3.50
CA SER A 143 -0.34 7.91 -2.88
C SER A 143 -0.89 8.98 -3.82
N VAL A 144 -2.22 9.08 -3.90
CA VAL A 144 -2.87 10.11 -4.70
C VAL A 144 -2.85 11.44 -3.95
N LYS A 145 -2.38 12.49 -4.61
CA LYS A 145 -2.26 13.86 -4.10
C LYS A 145 -2.77 14.85 -5.13
N TYR A 146 -2.79 16.11 -4.75
CA TYR A 146 -3.10 17.21 -5.65
C TYR A 146 -1.85 18.08 -5.88
N TRP A 147 -1.58 18.44 -7.13
CA TRP A 147 -0.50 19.34 -7.51
C TRP A 147 -1.01 20.77 -7.61
N ASN A 148 -0.54 21.66 -6.75
CA ASN A 148 -0.99 23.06 -6.71
C ASN A 148 -0.19 24.00 -7.65
N GLY A 149 0.59 23.45 -8.58
CA GLY A 149 1.47 24.19 -9.47
C GLY A 149 2.90 24.37 -8.95
N LYS A 150 3.15 24.05 -7.66
CA LYS A 150 4.47 24.20 -7.02
C LYS A 150 4.92 22.96 -6.25
N LYS A 151 4.00 22.32 -5.55
CA LYS A 151 4.25 21.11 -4.73
C LYS A 151 2.99 20.26 -4.64
N HIS A 152 3.16 19.00 -4.24
CA HIS A 152 2.00 18.20 -3.85
C HIS A 152 1.35 18.75 -2.58
N VAL A 153 0.05 18.59 -2.49
CA VAL A 153 -0.74 18.86 -1.28
C VAL A 153 -1.70 17.71 -1.02
N HIS A 154 -2.13 17.55 0.21
CA HIS A 154 -3.07 16.51 0.58
C HIS A 154 -4.47 16.79 0.00
N ILE A 155 -5.29 15.75 -0.07
CA ILE A 155 -6.70 15.87 -0.48
C ILE A 155 -7.49 16.43 0.71
N GLU A 156 -7.51 17.76 0.79
CA GLU A 156 -8.08 18.56 1.87
C GLU A 156 -8.55 19.94 1.39
N PRO A 157 -9.50 20.59 2.08
CA PRO A 157 -10.37 20.01 3.11
C PRO A 157 -11.44 19.09 2.49
N VAL A 158 -11.96 18.17 3.27
CA VAL A 158 -13.01 17.23 2.91
C VAL A 158 -14.12 17.22 3.96
N ALA A 159 -15.33 16.78 3.59
CA ALA A 159 -16.44 16.63 4.54
C ALA A 159 -16.37 15.29 5.29
N GLU A 160 -15.89 14.23 4.63
CA GLU A 160 -15.85 12.88 5.18
C GLU A 160 -14.68 12.10 4.62
N ARG A 161 -14.09 11.20 5.42
CA ARG A 161 -13.12 10.18 5.00
C ARG A 161 -13.66 8.79 5.34
N SER A 162 -13.38 7.81 4.48
CA SER A 162 -13.72 6.43 4.78
C SER A 162 -12.66 5.47 4.26
N GLU A 163 -12.53 4.34 4.96
CA GLU A 163 -11.77 3.19 4.52
C GLU A 163 -12.62 1.93 4.66
N ARG A 164 -12.44 0.98 3.73
CA ARG A 164 -13.18 -0.28 3.80
C ARG A 164 -12.48 -1.42 3.06
N ILE A 165 -12.80 -2.64 3.48
CA ILE A 165 -12.50 -3.86 2.74
C ILE A 165 -13.63 -4.07 1.73
N VAL A 166 -13.32 -3.97 0.44
CA VAL A 166 -14.32 -4.14 -0.63
C VAL A 166 -14.52 -5.63 -0.95
N ARG A 167 -13.40 -6.37 -0.99
CA ARG A 167 -13.40 -7.79 -1.32
C ARG A 167 -12.14 -8.45 -0.79
N GLN A 168 -12.31 -9.68 -0.32
CA GLN A 168 -11.20 -10.58 -0.03
C GLN A 168 -11.53 -11.99 -0.50
N SER A 169 -10.58 -12.61 -1.18
CA SER A 169 -10.62 -14.00 -1.59
C SER A 169 -9.26 -14.65 -1.31
N ARG A 170 -9.10 -15.93 -1.61
CA ARG A 170 -7.82 -16.62 -1.44
C ARG A 170 -6.66 -15.98 -2.20
N ASN A 171 -6.93 -15.49 -3.41
CA ASN A 171 -5.91 -15.04 -4.35
C ASN A 171 -5.96 -13.54 -4.68
N SER A 172 -6.93 -12.80 -4.13
CA SER A 172 -7.08 -11.37 -4.41
C SER A 172 -7.78 -10.66 -3.27
N ALA A 173 -7.31 -9.47 -2.93
CA ALA A 173 -7.98 -8.57 -2.00
C ALA A 173 -8.07 -7.17 -2.60
N THR A 174 -9.17 -6.47 -2.31
CA THR A 174 -9.40 -5.08 -2.70
C THR A 174 -9.85 -4.29 -1.48
N ILE A 175 -9.15 -3.21 -1.20
CA ILE A 175 -9.51 -2.20 -0.19
C ILE A 175 -9.83 -0.88 -0.89
N GLU A 176 -10.61 -0.02 -0.25
CA GLU A 176 -10.96 1.30 -0.77
C GLU A 176 -10.75 2.37 0.30
N VAL A 177 -10.15 3.47 -0.13
CA VAL A 177 -10.05 4.71 0.62
C VAL A 177 -10.83 5.77 -0.14
N ALA A 178 -11.71 6.50 0.55
CA ALA A 178 -12.55 7.50 -0.09
C ALA A 178 -12.66 8.78 0.73
N VAL A 179 -12.97 9.86 0.03
CA VAL A 179 -13.32 11.16 0.60
C VAL A 179 -14.58 11.69 -0.07
N LYS A 180 -15.39 12.42 0.69
CA LYS A 180 -16.54 13.16 0.16
C LYS A 180 -16.35 14.65 0.36
N GLY A 181 -16.88 15.42 -0.56
CA GLY A 181 -16.93 16.86 -0.45
C GLY A 181 -15.56 17.54 -0.45
N TRP A 182 -14.57 16.98 -1.14
CA TRP A 182 -13.25 17.58 -1.25
C TRP A 182 -13.33 18.95 -1.92
N GLN A 183 -12.89 19.99 -1.22
CA GLN A 183 -12.78 21.35 -1.74
C GLN A 183 -11.46 21.48 -2.50
N VAL A 184 -11.49 21.21 -3.81
CA VAL A 184 -10.31 21.29 -4.65
C VAL A 184 -9.75 22.72 -4.62
N PRO A 185 -8.44 22.91 -4.31
CA PRO A 185 -7.86 24.24 -4.32
C PRO A 185 -7.96 24.88 -5.71
N THR A 186 -8.75 25.94 -5.84
CA THR A 186 -8.89 26.67 -7.10
C THR A 186 -7.67 27.56 -7.31
N THR A 187 -6.94 27.35 -8.40
CA THR A 187 -6.00 28.34 -8.90
C THR A 187 -6.76 29.24 -9.91
N LYS A 188 -6.36 30.52 -10.03
CA LYS A 188 -6.96 31.45 -11.02
C LYS A 188 -6.93 30.92 -12.48
N ARG A 189 -6.21 29.85 -12.76
CA ARG A 189 -6.03 29.22 -14.08
C ARG A 189 -6.86 27.96 -14.33
N GLN A 190 -7.55 27.44 -13.32
CA GLN A 190 -8.28 26.17 -13.44
C GLN A 190 -9.65 26.28 -12.76
N PRO A 191 -10.66 26.80 -13.47
CA PRO A 191 -12.04 26.65 -12.97
C PRO A 191 -12.42 25.17 -13.03
N LEU A 192 -13.05 24.67 -11.99
CA LEU A 192 -13.70 23.36 -12.00
C LEU A 192 -14.75 23.36 -13.11
N HIS A 193 -14.78 22.32 -13.94
CA HIS A 193 -15.83 22.14 -14.94
C HIS A 193 -17.14 21.73 -14.23
N GLY A 194 -18.00 22.69 -13.91
CA GLY A 194 -19.33 22.51 -13.33
C GLY A 194 -19.48 23.10 -11.92
N PRO A 195 -20.72 23.34 -11.48
CA PRO A 195 -21.00 23.86 -10.15
C PRO A 195 -20.81 22.77 -9.10
N THR A 196 -19.67 22.76 -8.42
CA THR A 196 -19.43 21.86 -7.28
C THR A 196 -19.69 22.57 -5.96
N THR A 197 -20.95 22.95 -5.71
CA THR A 197 -21.37 23.51 -4.43
C THR A 197 -21.09 22.56 -3.28
N ASN A 198 -21.05 21.25 -3.54
CA ASN A 198 -20.86 20.17 -2.55
C ASN A 198 -19.42 19.59 -2.54
N GLY A 199 -18.48 20.13 -3.32
CA GLY A 199 -17.14 19.58 -3.48
C GLY A 199 -17.08 18.34 -4.38
N VAL A 200 -15.90 17.68 -4.40
CA VAL A 200 -15.62 16.50 -5.23
C VAL A 200 -15.54 15.25 -4.35
N ASP A 201 -16.24 14.19 -4.76
CA ASP A 201 -16.05 12.89 -4.15
C ASP A 201 -14.96 12.13 -4.92
N MET A 202 -14.06 11.49 -4.18
CA MET A 202 -12.98 10.68 -4.74
C MET A 202 -12.89 9.36 -3.98
N SER A 203 -12.63 8.28 -4.71
CA SER A 203 -12.22 7.00 -4.11
C SER A 203 -11.02 6.41 -4.86
N VAL A 204 -10.20 5.68 -4.12
CA VAL A 204 -9.09 4.90 -4.66
C VAL A 204 -9.24 3.47 -4.18
N ARG A 205 -9.35 2.52 -5.12
CA ARG A 205 -9.35 1.09 -4.85
C ARG A 205 -7.97 0.53 -5.10
N TYR A 206 -7.47 -0.19 -4.14
CA TYR A 206 -6.18 -0.87 -4.18
C TYR A 206 -6.44 -2.36 -4.24
N THR A 207 -5.99 -2.99 -5.33
CA THR A 207 -6.17 -4.44 -5.55
C THR A 207 -4.82 -5.14 -5.58
N MET A 208 -4.65 -6.11 -4.69
CA MET A 208 -3.48 -6.97 -4.59
C MET A 208 -3.81 -8.40 -5.00
N GLN A 209 -2.88 -9.06 -5.67
CA GLN A 209 -2.98 -10.44 -6.10
C GLN A 209 -1.96 -11.32 -5.37
N ALA A 210 -2.31 -12.59 -5.17
CA ALA A 210 -1.37 -13.59 -4.67
C ALA A 210 -0.18 -13.76 -5.61
N GLY A 211 1.02 -13.89 -5.08
CA GLY A 211 2.26 -14.00 -5.85
C GLY A 211 2.76 -12.68 -6.44
N HIS A 212 2.10 -11.59 -6.14
CA HIS A 212 2.48 -10.26 -6.61
C HIS A 212 2.98 -9.39 -5.46
N ARG A 213 3.97 -8.55 -5.75
CA ARG A 213 4.41 -7.45 -4.86
C ARG A 213 3.80 -6.12 -5.24
N ASP A 214 3.17 -6.05 -6.40
CA ASP A 214 2.54 -4.86 -6.95
C ASP A 214 1.05 -4.79 -6.60
N MET A 215 0.52 -3.56 -6.61
CA MET A 215 -0.91 -3.28 -6.53
C MET A 215 -1.38 -2.49 -7.74
N ARG A 216 -2.60 -2.81 -8.18
CA ARG A 216 -3.36 -1.94 -9.06
C ARG A 216 -4.16 -0.92 -8.23
N CYS A 217 -4.14 0.35 -8.64
CA CYS A 217 -4.81 1.47 -8.00
C CYS A 217 -5.81 2.08 -8.99
N ASP A 218 -7.11 1.95 -8.70
CA ASP A 218 -8.20 2.50 -9.53
C ASP A 218 -8.78 3.74 -8.85
N VAL A 219 -8.57 4.91 -9.45
CA VAL A 219 -9.06 6.21 -8.97
C VAL A 219 -10.39 6.53 -9.63
N THR A 220 -11.36 6.95 -8.85
CA THR A 220 -12.67 7.41 -9.31
C THR A 220 -13.00 8.76 -8.69
N LEU A 221 -13.44 9.72 -9.49
CA LEU A 221 -13.90 11.04 -9.04
C LEU A 221 -15.32 11.29 -9.53
N SER A 222 -16.10 12.03 -8.77
CA SER A 222 -17.46 12.44 -9.15
C SER A 222 -17.45 13.38 -10.37
N VAL A 223 -16.39 14.18 -10.53
CA VAL A 223 -16.18 15.07 -11.70
C VAL A 223 -14.68 15.08 -12.07
N PRO A 224 -14.31 15.44 -13.29
CA PRO A 224 -12.91 15.61 -13.68
C PRO A 224 -12.21 16.67 -12.82
N VAL A 225 -10.99 16.34 -12.35
CA VAL A 225 -10.12 17.24 -11.61
C VAL A 225 -8.76 17.28 -12.28
N GLU A 226 -8.32 18.46 -12.69
CA GLU A 226 -6.95 18.67 -13.15
C GLU A 226 -6.00 18.83 -11.95
N GLY A 227 -4.75 18.39 -12.11
CA GLY A 227 -3.75 18.48 -11.05
C GLY A 227 -3.72 17.31 -10.06
N LEU A 228 -4.60 16.31 -10.22
CA LEU A 228 -4.43 15.06 -9.48
C LEU A 228 -3.09 14.43 -9.87
N CYS A 229 -2.33 13.92 -8.90
CA CYS A 229 -1.00 13.36 -9.16
C CYS A 229 -0.71 12.14 -8.27
N THR A 230 0.23 11.34 -8.73
CA THR A 230 0.83 10.23 -7.98
C THR A 230 2.31 10.09 -8.36
N GLY A 231 3.06 9.30 -7.63
CA GLY A 231 4.48 9.07 -7.91
C GLY A 231 5.21 8.39 -6.75
N VAL A 232 6.50 8.69 -6.62
CA VAL A 232 7.39 8.11 -5.62
C VAL A 232 8.14 9.20 -4.85
N GLN A 233 8.41 8.95 -3.57
CA GLN A 233 9.28 9.83 -2.81
C GLN A 233 10.77 9.58 -3.11
N SER A 234 11.62 10.57 -2.82
CA SER A 234 13.08 10.36 -2.74
C SER A 234 13.45 9.60 -1.47
N ILE A 235 14.57 8.88 -1.52
CA ILE A 235 15.13 8.15 -0.39
C ILE A 235 16.59 8.58 -0.22
N PRO A 236 16.96 9.27 0.86
CA PRO A 236 16.10 9.77 1.95
C PRO A 236 15.09 10.82 1.49
N ALA A 237 13.99 10.92 2.23
CA ALA A 237 12.89 11.87 1.96
C ALA A 237 13.28 13.35 2.14
N LYS A 238 14.44 13.64 2.63
CA LYS A 238 14.96 15.00 2.87
C LYS A 238 16.09 15.33 1.92
N GLY A 239 15.88 16.34 1.10
CA GLY A 239 16.90 16.91 0.21
C GLY A 239 16.29 17.48 -1.07
N PRO A 240 16.86 18.56 -1.64
CA PRO A 240 16.38 19.15 -2.89
C PRO A 240 16.77 18.33 -4.11
N GLU A 241 17.78 17.48 -3.98
CA GLU A 241 18.34 16.65 -5.05
C GLU A 241 18.47 15.20 -4.57
N PRO A 242 18.48 14.23 -5.48
CA PRO A 242 18.90 12.89 -5.14
C PRO A 242 20.26 12.99 -4.45
N THR A 243 20.34 12.57 -3.19
CA THR A 243 21.65 12.46 -2.55
C THR A 243 22.49 11.45 -3.32
N ALA A 244 23.80 11.39 -3.11
CA ALA A 244 24.67 10.43 -3.78
C ALA A 244 24.16 8.97 -3.67
N ASN A 245 23.29 8.68 -2.71
CA ASN A 245 22.69 7.36 -2.45
C ASN A 245 21.23 7.24 -2.90
N SER A 246 20.63 8.30 -3.48
CA SER A 246 19.26 8.27 -4.00
C SER A 246 19.29 8.38 -5.52
N GLN A 247 18.75 7.39 -6.19
CA GLN A 247 18.66 7.36 -7.66
C GLN A 247 17.21 7.39 -8.09
N TRP A 248 16.91 8.17 -9.15
CA TRP A 248 15.59 8.31 -9.72
C TRP A 248 15.56 7.83 -11.16
N LEU A 249 14.42 7.23 -11.53
CA LEU A 249 14.08 6.93 -12.91
C LEU A 249 12.77 7.62 -13.27
N SER A 250 12.77 8.33 -14.40
CA SER A 250 11.56 8.85 -15.05
C SER A 250 11.66 8.49 -16.53
N GLU A 251 10.85 7.51 -16.95
CA GLU A 251 10.96 6.95 -18.29
C GLU A 251 9.60 6.89 -18.98
N GLN A 252 9.54 7.40 -20.21
CA GLN A 252 8.38 7.25 -21.08
C GLN A 252 8.52 5.95 -21.86
N LEU A 253 7.68 4.98 -21.55
CA LEU A 253 7.60 3.70 -22.23
C LEU A 253 6.49 3.74 -23.31
N PRO A 254 6.50 2.84 -24.30
CA PRO A 254 5.44 2.79 -25.32
C PRO A 254 4.02 2.67 -24.75
N ASN A 255 3.86 1.99 -23.61
CA ASN A 255 2.58 1.73 -22.95
C ASN A 255 2.28 2.64 -21.75
N GLY A 256 3.21 3.52 -21.31
CA GLY A 256 2.97 4.39 -20.17
C GLY A 256 4.21 5.10 -19.64
N THR A 257 4.07 5.69 -18.48
CA THR A 257 5.13 6.40 -17.75
C THR A 257 5.55 5.59 -16.52
N LEU A 258 6.85 5.35 -16.40
CA LEU A 258 7.46 4.69 -15.26
C LEU A 258 8.23 5.72 -14.42
N LEU A 259 7.87 5.81 -13.13
CA LEU A 259 8.61 6.57 -12.12
C LEU A 259 9.15 5.62 -11.09
N ALA A 260 10.41 5.79 -10.71
CA ALA A 260 11.01 4.98 -9.65
C ALA A 260 12.03 5.78 -8.84
N SER A 261 12.26 5.32 -7.61
CA SER A 261 13.37 5.76 -6.76
C SER A 261 14.04 4.55 -6.13
N TRP A 262 15.32 4.75 -5.79
CA TRP A 262 16.16 3.81 -5.08
C TRP A 262 17.04 4.56 -4.10
N GLY A 263 17.17 4.08 -2.87
CA GLY A 263 18.02 4.72 -1.88
C GLY A 263 18.04 4.00 -0.55
N THR A 264 18.78 4.57 0.40
CA THR A 264 18.98 4.01 1.73
C THR A 264 18.67 5.06 2.80
N ASP A 265 17.74 4.76 3.72
CA ASP A 265 17.40 5.63 4.85
C ASP A 265 16.95 4.79 6.07
N TRP A 266 16.76 5.43 7.21
CA TRP A 266 16.07 4.81 8.34
C TRP A 266 14.56 4.75 8.07
N PRO A 267 13.92 3.60 8.30
CA PRO A 267 12.47 3.46 8.08
C PRO A 267 11.66 4.27 9.09
N VAL A 268 12.22 4.54 10.27
CA VAL A 268 11.58 5.30 11.36
C VAL A 268 12.54 6.36 11.92
N ASN A 269 12.01 7.27 12.77
CA ASN A 269 12.82 8.32 13.41
C ASN A 269 13.69 7.83 14.59
N ASP A 270 13.84 6.54 14.79
CA ASP A 270 14.62 5.93 15.87
C ASP A 270 15.84 5.20 15.30
N SER A 271 16.88 5.97 14.97
CA SER A 271 18.14 5.44 14.43
C SER A 271 18.97 4.63 15.46
N ALA A 272 18.64 4.71 16.74
CA ALA A 272 19.30 3.91 17.78
C ALA A 272 18.76 2.45 17.78
N LYS A 273 17.50 2.26 17.41
CA LYS A 273 16.83 0.96 17.43
C LYS A 273 16.77 0.29 16.06
N TYR A 274 16.74 1.05 14.97
CA TYR A 274 16.54 0.53 13.62
C TYR A 274 17.80 0.71 12.76
N ALA A 275 18.08 -0.28 11.92
CA ALA A 275 19.09 -0.17 10.87
C ALA A 275 18.53 0.62 9.68
N LYS A 276 19.42 1.12 8.84
CA LYS A 276 19.04 1.68 7.54
C LYS A 276 18.59 0.58 6.62
N GLU A 277 17.56 0.87 5.82
CA GLU A 277 17.03 -0.02 4.80
C GLU A 277 17.27 0.55 3.40
N THR A 278 17.71 -0.29 2.48
CA THR A 278 17.78 0.04 1.06
C THR A 278 16.47 -0.38 0.39
N VAL A 279 15.82 0.57 -0.25
CA VAL A 279 14.47 0.43 -0.75
C VAL A 279 14.38 0.89 -2.21
N GLY A 280 13.65 0.13 -3.02
CA GLY A 280 13.21 0.54 -4.34
C GLY A 280 11.69 0.78 -4.34
N LEU A 281 11.27 1.94 -4.87
CA LEU A 281 9.86 2.32 -5.04
C LEU A 281 9.58 2.52 -6.52
N ALA A 282 8.38 2.17 -6.99
CA ALA A 282 7.98 2.47 -8.37
C ALA A 282 6.47 2.66 -8.53
N VAL A 283 6.12 3.50 -9.50
CA VAL A 283 4.77 3.69 -10.01
C VAL A 283 4.81 3.61 -11.53
N PHE A 284 3.90 2.85 -12.12
CA PHE A 284 3.67 2.82 -13.56
C PHE A 284 2.27 3.34 -13.87
N ILE A 285 2.20 4.36 -14.71
CA ILE A 285 0.94 4.99 -15.14
C ILE A 285 0.74 4.66 -16.62
N PRO A 286 -0.30 3.89 -17.00
CA PRO A 286 -0.59 3.60 -18.40
C PRO A 286 -0.81 4.86 -19.22
N LYS A 287 -0.39 4.82 -20.49
CA LYS A 287 -0.36 5.97 -21.41
C LYS A 287 -1.64 6.81 -21.47
N PRO A 288 -2.86 6.25 -21.41
CA PRO A 288 -4.08 7.04 -21.40
C PRO A 288 -4.26 7.94 -20.18
N TYR A 289 -3.59 7.61 -19.07
CA TYR A 289 -3.71 8.30 -17.78
C TYR A 289 -2.46 9.09 -17.39
N ALA A 290 -1.36 8.91 -18.11
CA ALA A 290 -0.11 9.63 -17.87
C ALA A 290 -0.19 11.07 -18.39
N GLY A 291 0.05 12.02 -17.50
CA GLY A 291 0.15 13.45 -17.80
C GLY A 291 1.58 13.96 -17.77
N ALA A 292 1.74 15.23 -17.42
CA ALA A 292 3.04 15.86 -17.27
C ALA A 292 3.80 15.32 -16.04
N LEU A 293 5.12 15.21 -16.18
CA LEU A 293 6.01 14.95 -15.06
C LEU A 293 6.26 16.26 -14.31
N VAL A 294 6.17 16.19 -13.00
CA VAL A 294 6.45 17.30 -12.08
C VAL A 294 7.21 16.74 -10.87
N HIS A 295 7.90 17.61 -10.17
CA HIS A 295 8.61 17.24 -8.95
C HIS A 295 8.54 18.35 -7.91
N ASP A 296 8.64 17.99 -6.67
CA ASP A 296 8.89 18.91 -5.57
C ASP A 296 10.14 18.46 -4.80
N LYS A 297 10.36 19.06 -3.64
CA LYS A 297 11.57 18.82 -2.84
C LYS A 297 11.83 17.35 -2.50
N SER A 298 10.81 16.52 -2.43
CA SER A 298 10.90 15.15 -1.89
C SER A 298 10.22 14.11 -2.75
N ASN A 299 9.61 14.49 -3.88
CA ASN A 299 8.80 13.58 -4.69
C ASN A 299 9.00 13.78 -6.17
N ASN A 300 9.02 12.67 -6.90
CA ASN A 300 8.93 12.61 -8.35
C ASN A 300 7.52 12.15 -8.74
N LEU A 301 6.79 12.96 -9.49
CA LEU A 301 5.35 12.84 -9.67
C LEU A 301 4.96 12.88 -11.15
N CYS A 302 3.84 12.24 -11.45
CA CYS A 302 3.14 12.37 -12.72
C CYS A 302 1.73 12.89 -12.45
N LEU A 303 1.30 13.91 -13.18
CA LEU A 303 -0.08 14.35 -13.19
C LEU A 303 -0.94 13.25 -13.81
N LEU A 304 -2.09 12.96 -13.20
CA LEU A 304 -3.01 11.97 -13.71
C LEU A 304 -4.02 12.62 -14.64
N LYS A 305 -4.15 12.06 -15.84
CA LYS A 305 -5.28 12.29 -16.73
C LYS A 305 -6.38 11.32 -16.37
N SER A 306 -7.62 11.76 -16.40
CA SER A 306 -8.77 10.90 -16.19
C SER A 306 -9.64 10.83 -17.43
N LYS A 307 -10.30 9.68 -17.62
CA LYS A 307 -11.31 9.49 -18.66
C LYS A 307 -12.69 9.54 -18.02
N VAL A 308 -13.63 10.22 -18.68
CA VAL A 308 -15.03 10.23 -18.24
C VAL A 308 -15.71 8.95 -18.72
N GLU A 309 -16.18 8.13 -17.78
CA GLU A 309 -16.92 6.89 -18.02
C GLU A 309 -18.14 6.86 -17.10
N SER A 310 -19.33 6.69 -17.69
CA SER A 310 -20.60 6.60 -16.91
C SER A 310 -20.75 7.77 -15.91
N GLN A 311 -20.54 9.00 -16.38
CA GLN A 311 -20.62 10.24 -15.59
C GLN A 311 -19.59 10.38 -14.45
N LYS A 312 -18.61 9.49 -14.38
CA LYS A 312 -17.50 9.55 -13.42
C LYS A 312 -16.17 9.70 -14.17
N SER A 313 -15.25 10.37 -13.51
CA SER A 313 -13.88 10.50 -14.00
C SER A 313 -13.02 9.39 -13.42
N LYS A 314 -12.31 8.63 -14.25
CA LYS A 314 -11.53 7.45 -13.86
C LYS A 314 -10.10 7.51 -14.35
N ALA A 315 -9.19 7.04 -13.52
CA ALA A 315 -7.81 6.76 -13.88
C ALA A 315 -7.35 5.50 -13.17
N HIS A 316 -6.29 4.86 -13.67
CA HIS A 316 -5.61 3.82 -12.90
C HIS A 316 -4.10 3.87 -13.11
N PHE A 317 -3.39 3.28 -12.16
CA PHE A 317 -1.95 3.10 -12.17
C PHE A 317 -1.58 1.87 -11.35
N TYR A 318 -0.30 1.53 -11.37
CA TYR A 318 0.25 0.42 -10.60
C TYR A 318 1.41 0.90 -9.75
N LEU A 319 1.58 0.29 -8.59
CA LEU A 319 2.73 0.55 -7.71
C LEU A 319 3.40 -0.76 -7.30
N THR A 320 4.69 -0.69 -7.00
CA THR A 320 5.48 -1.80 -6.48
C THR A 320 6.68 -1.32 -5.67
N CYS A 321 7.20 -2.18 -4.79
CA CYS A 321 8.38 -1.90 -3.98
C CYS A 321 9.26 -3.13 -3.84
N VAL A 322 10.49 -2.90 -3.34
CA VAL A 322 11.42 -3.92 -2.85
C VAL A 322 12.14 -3.40 -1.61
N GLY A 323 12.29 -4.23 -0.60
CA GLY A 323 13.16 -4.00 0.55
C GLY A 323 14.47 -4.76 0.37
N ALA A 324 15.41 -4.17 -0.36
CA ALA A 324 16.61 -4.85 -0.83
C ALA A 324 17.51 -5.38 0.30
N THR A 325 17.49 -4.77 1.47
CA THR A 325 18.25 -5.20 2.66
C THR A 325 17.44 -6.06 3.63
N LYS A 326 16.12 -6.00 3.56
CA LYS A 326 15.23 -6.71 4.47
C LYS A 326 14.78 -8.08 3.94
N GLU A 327 14.50 -8.19 2.67
CA GLU A 327 14.06 -9.42 2.03
C GLU A 327 15.20 -10.46 1.97
N THR A 328 14.92 -11.72 2.26
CA THR A 328 15.89 -12.80 2.11
C THR A 328 16.25 -13.03 0.64
N HIS A 329 15.27 -12.86 -0.26
CA HIS A 329 15.45 -13.01 -1.70
C HIS A 329 14.80 -11.82 -2.43
N PRO A 330 15.43 -10.62 -2.37
CA PRO A 330 14.89 -9.45 -3.04
C PRO A 330 14.95 -9.60 -4.56
N CYS A 331 14.00 -9.00 -5.26
CA CYS A 331 13.99 -9.00 -6.73
C CYS A 331 15.05 -8.09 -7.35
N ALA A 332 15.70 -7.27 -6.55
CA ALA A 332 16.84 -6.40 -6.92
C ALA A 332 17.65 -6.05 -5.66
N THR A 333 18.95 -5.95 -5.80
CA THR A 333 19.92 -5.56 -4.76
C THR A 333 20.65 -4.26 -5.09
N THR A 334 20.56 -3.81 -6.34
CA THR A 334 21.11 -2.55 -6.83
C THR A 334 20.05 -1.74 -7.58
N ALA A 335 20.33 -0.45 -7.79
CA ALA A 335 19.44 0.43 -8.55
C ALA A 335 19.30 -0.03 -10.01
N GLU A 336 20.40 -0.48 -10.62
CA GLU A 336 20.41 -0.98 -12.01
C GLU A 336 19.51 -2.21 -12.15
N GLU A 337 19.62 -3.18 -11.24
CA GLU A 337 18.76 -4.37 -11.20
C GLU A 337 17.29 -3.99 -11.00
N TRP A 338 17.01 -3.04 -10.08
CA TRP A 338 15.68 -2.53 -9.84
C TRP A 338 15.08 -1.89 -11.09
N PHE A 339 15.77 -0.99 -11.74
CA PHE A 339 15.28 -0.34 -12.96
C PHE A 339 15.14 -1.32 -14.13
N ALA A 340 16.00 -2.31 -14.23
CA ALA A 340 15.85 -3.39 -15.22
C ALA A 340 14.64 -4.29 -14.93
N TYR A 341 14.40 -4.64 -13.65
CA TYR A 341 13.20 -5.35 -13.22
C TYR A 341 11.94 -4.58 -13.60
N LEU A 342 11.89 -3.28 -13.28
CA LEU A 342 10.74 -2.43 -13.52
C LEU A 342 10.39 -2.28 -15.00
N ARG A 343 11.37 -2.18 -15.89
CA ARG A 343 11.14 -2.16 -17.34
C ARG A 343 10.49 -3.46 -17.85
N ARG A 344 10.84 -4.60 -17.25
CA ARG A 344 10.16 -5.88 -17.56
C ARG A 344 8.74 -5.94 -17.00
N TRP A 345 8.58 -5.54 -15.74
CA TRP A 345 7.30 -5.47 -15.05
C TRP A 345 6.30 -4.56 -15.79
N ALA A 346 6.70 -3.36 -16.15
CA ALA A 346 5.86 -2.39 -16.83
C ALA A 346 5.36 -2.86 -18.21
N LYS A 347 6.13 -3.71 -18.93
CA LYS A 347 5.71 -4.25 -20.25
C LYS A 347 4.43 -5.08 -20.18
N GLY A 348 4.17 -5.74 -19.03
CA GLY A 348 2.98 -6.57 -18.82
C GLY A 348 1.73 -5.78 -18.40
N LEU A 349 1.86 -4.49 -18.09
CA LEU A 349 0.79 -3.67 -17.55
C LEU A 349 0.05 -2.87 -18.63
N ARG A 350 -1.28 -2.66 -18.40
CA ARG A 350 -2.17 -1.98 -19.36
C ARG A 350 -3.09 -0.99 -18.66
#